data_64d5eb14d2c1760a64a71852986842cf
#
_entry.id   64d5eb14d2c1760a64a71852986842cf
#
_cell.length_a   1.000
_cell.length_b   1.000
_cell.length_c   1.000
_cell.angle_alpha   90.00
_cell.angle_beta   90.00
_cell.angle_gamma   90.00
#
_symmetry.space_group_name_H-M   'P 1'
#
loop_
_entity.id
_entity.type
_entity.pdbx_description
1 polymer ?
#
loop_
_entity_poly.entity_id
_entity_poly.type
_entity_poly.pdbx_seq_one_letter_code
_entity_poly.pdbx_strand_id
1 'polypeptide(L)'
;EDNYIGKYPNTYSNKCLLISAINSYLKELERNGLIQDYEIGLDTEAIKEYIIENKEVSRDEAEAMSEEEIKKQYTDNKVFLKAYVTIVDVMEDINLEIAV
;
A
#
# COMPACT_ATOMS: atom_id res chain seq x y z
N GLU A 1 -9.92 11.60 21.28
CA GLU A 1 -9.62 11.26 20.97
C GLU A 1 -9.00 10.75 20.52
N ASP A 2 -8.88 10.73 20.61
CA ASP A 2 -8.10 10.21 20.44
C ASP A 2 -7.51 9.76 19.55
N ASN A 3 -6.91 10.00 19.13
CA ASN A 3 -6.22 9.70 18.35
C ASN A 3 -5.65 8.58 18.19
N TYR A 4 -6.04 7.80 17.97
CA TYR A 4 -5.55 6.54 17.90
C TYR A 4 -5.33 6.11 16.50
N ILE A 5 -4.14 5.72 16.14
CA ILE A 5 -3.84 5.26 14.82
C ILE A 5 -4.75 4.11 14.43
N GLY A 6 -4.92 3.17 15.31
CA GLY A 6 -5.77 2.02 15.02
C GLY A 6 -7.26 2.32 14.97
N LYS A 7 -7.63 3.57 15.20
CA LYS A 7 -9.02 3.96 15.18
C LYS A 7 -9.46 4.59 13.88
N TYR A 8 -8.55 4.87 12.99
CA TYR A 8 -8.91 5.44 11.70
C TYR A 8 -9.52 4.38 10.82
N PRO A 9 -10.59 4.68 10.09
CA PRO A 9 -11.16 3.70 9.15
C PRO A 9 -10.15 3.36 8.06
N ASN A 10 -10.16 2.11 7.63
CA ASN A 10 -9.30 1.69 6.53
C ASN A 10 -10.01 1.97 5.22
N THR A 11 -10.15 3.24 4.89
CA THR A 11 -10.80 3.69 3.67
C THR A 11 -9.76 4.00 2.61
N TYR A 12 -10.22 4.12 1.38
CA TYR A 12 -9.31 4.48 0.29
C TYR A 12 -8.65 5.83 0.58
N SER A 13 -9.41 6.79 1.10
CA SER A 13 -8.86 8.11 1.43
C SER A 13 -7.74 8.01 2.46
N ASN A 14 -7.94 7.21 3.50
CA ASN A 14 -6.92 7.07 4.53
C ASN A 14 -5.71 6.28 4.03
N LYS A 15 -5.93 5.34 3.12
CA LYS A 15 -4.81 4.65 2.48
C LYS A 15 -3.97 5.63 1.68
N CYS A 16 -4.62 6.55 0.98
CA CYS A 16 -3.90 7.57 0.21
C CYS A 16 -3.11 8.51 1.12
N LEU A 17 -3.66 8.84 2.28
CA LEU A 17 -2.94 9.68 3.25
C LEU A 17 -1.70 8.97 3.75
N LEU A 18 -1.81 7.68 4.02
CA LEU A 18 -0.67 6.89 4.45
C LEU A 18 0.41 6.85 3.37
N ILE A 19 0.00 6.63 2.13
CA ILE A 19 0.93 6.62 1.01
C ILE A 19 1.64 7.97 0.89
N SER A 20 0.89 9.07 1.07
CA SER A 20 1.48 10.40 1.01
C SER A 20 2.53 10.60 2.09
N ALA A 21 2.25 10.10 3.30
CA ALA A 21 3.20 10.22 4.40
C ALA A 21 4.48 9.46 4.11
N ILE A 22 4.35 8.24 3.60
CA ILE A 22 5.51 7.43 3.26
C ILE A 22 6.27 8.05 2.08
N ASN A 23 5.54 8.57 1.11
CA ASN A 23 6.16 9.24 -0.03
C ASN A 23 7.00 10.43 0.41
N SER A 24 6.49 11.20 1.37
CA SER A 24 7.25 12.33 1.91
C SER A 24 8.53 11.87 2.59
N TYR A 25 8.46 10.77 3.31
CA TYR A 25 9.63 10.20 3.97
C TYR A 25 10.67 9.76 2.95
N LEU A 26 10.24 9.07 1.89
CA LEU A 26 11.15 8.62 0.84
C LEU A 26 11.77 9.80 0.11
N LYS A 27 10.99 10.86 -0.10
CA LYS A 27 11.50 12.06 -0.73
C LYS A 27 12.61 12.68 0.10
N GLU A 28 12.46 12.63 1.43
CA GLU A 28 13.49 13.15 2.32
C GLU A 28 14.77 12.32 2.20
N LEU A 29 14.63 10.99 2.11
CA LEU A 29 15.79 10.12 1.92
C LEU A 29 16.48 10.41 0.60
N GLU A 30 15.71 10.68 -0.44
CA GLU A 30 16.29 11.01 -1.74
C GLU A 30 17.05 12.32 -1.66
N ARG A 31 16.46 13.32 -1.01
CA ARG A 31 17.09 14.62 -0.85
C ARG A 31 18.41 14.51 -0.09
N ASN A 32 18.48 13.60 0.87
CA ASN A 32 19.70 13.40 1.67
C ASN A 32 20.69 12.47 0.98
N GLY A 33 20.40 12.02 -0.22
CA GLY A 33 21.31 11.20 -0.98
C GLY A 33 21.36 9.73 -0.56
N LEU A 34 20.40 9.29 0.25
CA LEU A 34 20.38 7.90 0.71
C LEU A 34 19.77 6.96 -0.31
N ILE A 35 18.89 7.47 -1.16
CA ILE A 35 18.32 6.70 -2.26
C ILE A 35 18.33 7.56 -3.50
N GLN A 36 18.30 6.92 -4.67
CA GLN A 36 18.35 7.63 -5.95
C GLN A 36 16.97 7.88 -6.52
N ASP A 37 16.06 6.92 -6.31
CA ASP A 37 14.74 7.01 -6.87
C ASP A 37 13.80 6.15 -6.03
N TYR A 38 12.50 6.41 -6.15
CA TYR A 38 11.53 5.66 -5.38
C TYR A 38 10.16 5.73 -6.03
N GLU A 39 9.31 4.76 -5.68
CA GLU A 39 7.93 4.73 -6.12
C GLU A 39 7.15 3.96 -5.08
N ILE A 40 5.94 4.43 -4.73
CA ILE A 40 5.12 3.75 -3.75
C ILE A 40 3.66 3.78 -4.15
N GLY A 41 2.94 2.71 -3.88
CA GLY A 41 1.52 2.63 -4.16
C GLY A 41 0.89 1.46 -3.45
N LEU A 42 -0.39 1.23 -3.71
CA LEU A 42 -1.10 0.10 -3.15
C LEU A 42 -0.68 -1.17 -3.91
N ASP A 43 -0.52 -2.25 -3.14
CA ASP A 43 -0.16 -3.55 -3.70
C ASP A 43 -1.44 -4.27 -4.11
N THR A 44 -1.84 -4.10 -5.36
CA THR A 44 -3.10 -4.67 -5.84
C THR A 44 -3.09 -6.19 -5.85
N GLU A 45 -1.93 -6.80 -6.06
CA GLU A 45 -1.85 -8.27 -6.02
C GLU A 45 -2.11 -8.80 -4.62
N ALA A 46 -1.53 -8.15 -3.62
CA ALA A 46 -1.75 -8.54 -2.24
C ALA A 46 -3.21 -8.33 -1.84
N ILE A 47 -3.80 -7.24 -2.30
CA ILE A 47 -5.21 -6.97 -2.01
C ILE A 47 -6.09 -8.06 -2.63
N LYS A 48 -5.81 -8.45 -3.87
CA LYS A 48 -6.56 -9.51 -4.53
C LYS A 48 -6.50 -10.79 -3.71
N GLU A 49 -5.31 -11.19 -3.30
CA GLU A 49 -5.15 -12.42 -2.52
C GLU A 49 -5.91 -12.32 -1.21
N TYR A 50 -5.88 -11.16 -0.58
CA TYR A 50 -6.57 -10.97 0.67
C TYR A 50 -8.09 -11.15 0.52
N ILE A 51 -8.69 -10.53 -0.51
CA ILE A 51 -10.14 -10.63 -0.68
C ILE A 51 -10.56 -12.02 -1.12
N ILE A 52 -9.71 -12.73 -1.85
CA ILE A 52 -9.98 -14.11 -2.23
C ILE A 52 -10.02 -14.99 -0.99
N GLU A 53 -9.06 -14.80 -0.08
CA GLU A 53 -8.95 -15.65 1.10
C GLU A 53 -9.95 -15.29 2.21
N ASN A 54 -10.30 -14.01 2.33
CA ASN A 54 -11.04 -13.54 3.49
C ASN A 54 -12.43 -12.98 3.21
N LYS A 55 -12.75 -12.68 1.98
CA LYS A 55 -14.04 -12.05 1.63
C LYS A 55 -14.88 -12.92 0.71
N GLU A 56 -14.48 -14.15 0.52
CA GLU A 56 -15.23 -15.11 -0.29
C GLU A 56 -15.44 -14.65 -1.73
N VAL A 57 -14.49 -13.87 -2.22
CA VAL A 57 -14.44 -13.46 -3.62
C VAL A 57 -13.67 -14.53 -4.37
N SER A 58 -14.21 -15.02 -5.48
CA SER A 58 -13.51 -16.03 -6.26
C SER A 58 -12.34 -15.41 -7.00
N ARG A 59 -11.40 -16.25 -7.38
CA ARG A 59 -10.25 -15.75 -8.14
C ARG A 59 -10.70 -15.12 -9.46
N ASP A 60 -11.69 -15.72 -10.11
CA ASP A 60 -12.19 -15.18 -11.37
C ASP A 60 -12.82 -13.81 -11.18
N GLU A 61 -13.54 -13.62 -10.09
CA GLU A 61 -14.12 -12.33 -9.78
C GLU A 61 -13.07 -11.29 -9.51
N ALA A 62 -12.04 -11.66 -8.75
CA ALA A 62 -10.97 -10.74 -8.43
C ALA A 62 -10.18 -10.35 -9.68
N GLU A 63 -9.93 -11.32 -10.56
CA GLU A 63 -9.20 -11.04 -11.79
C GLU A 63 -10.00 -10.15 -12.73
N ALA A 64 -11.33 -10.18 -12.63
CA ALA A 64 -12.18 -9.35 -13.47
C ALA A 64 -12.29 -7.91 -12.98
N MET A 65 -11.84 -7.62 -11.76
CA MET A 65 -11.90 -6.27 -11.22
C MET A 65 -10.83 -5.38 -11.85
N SER A 66 -11.16 -4.11 -12.06
CA SER A 66 -10.17 -3.15 -12.50
C SER A 66 -9.24 -2.82 -11.33
N GLU A 67 -8.08 -2.22 -11.65
CA GLU A 67 -7.16 -1.81 -10.60
C GLU A 67 -7.81 -0.84 -9.63
N GLU A 68 -8.64 0.07 -10.14
CA GLU A 68 -9.33 1.02 -9.27
C GLU A 68 -10.26 0.32 -8.31
N GLU A 69 -10.97 -0.71 -8.79
CA GLU A 69 -11.85 -1.48 -7.92
C GLU A 69 -11.07 -2.23 -6.85
N ILE A 70 -9.94 -2.80 -7.24
CA ILE A 70 -9.10 -3.53 -6.28
C ILE A 70 -8.58 -2.59 -5.20
N LYS A 71 -8.10 -1.41 -5.61
CA LYS A 71 -7.54 -0.45 -4.65
C LYS A 71 -8.55 0.00 -3.61
N LYS A 72 -9.83 -0.01 -3.96
CA LYS A 72 -10.88 0.47 -3.06
C LYS A 72 -11.47 -0.63 -2.19
N GLN A 73 -11.01 -1.85 -2.34
CA GLN A 73 -11.54 -2.96 -1.53
C GLN A 73 -11.17 -2.76 -0.07
N TYR A 74 -12.09 -3.12 0.81
CA TYR A 74 -11.87 -3.05 2.24
C TYR A 74 -11.01 -4.22 2.67
N THR A 75 -9.94 -3.95 3.36
CA THR A 75 -8.99 -4.98 3.79
C THR A 75 -8.87 -5.01 5.31
N ASP A 76 -9.97 -4.75 5.98
CA ASP A 76 -10.07 -4.77 7.45
C ASP A 76 -9.05 -3.84 8.07
N ASN A 77 -8.15 -4.35 8.90
CA ASN A 77 -7.16 -3.49 9.54
C ASN A 77 -5.79 -3.57 8.87
N LYS A 78 -5.75 -3.96 7.60
CA LYS A 78 -4.48 -4.11 6.90
C LYS A 78 -4.41 -3.20 5.69
N VAL A 79 -3.25 -2.61 5.47
CA VAL A 79 -2.98 -1.81 4.28
C VAL A 79 -1.81 -2.45 3.57
N PHE A 80 -2.01 -2.84 2.33
CA PHE A 80 -0.98 -3.51 1.53
C PHE A 80 -0.35 -2.50 0.59
N LEU A 81 0.93 -2.26 0.79
CA LEU A 81 1.68 -1.28 0.01
C LEU A 81 2.83 -1.95 -0.71
N LYS A 82 3.24 -1.32 -1.80
CA LYS A 82 4.37 -1.80 -2.57
C LYS A 82 5.25 -0.61 -2.90
N ALA A 83 6.53 -0.74 -2.64
CA ALA A 83 7.48 0.34 -2.88
C ALA A 83 8.67 -0.20 -3.66
N TYR A 84 9.16 0.61 -4.59
CA TYR A 84 10.39 0.33 -5.31
C TYR A 84 11.38 1.42 -4.94
N VAL A 85 12.56 1.03 -4.53
CA VAL A 85 13.59 1.96 -4.08
C VAL A 85 14.90 1.61 -4.77
N THR A 86 15.56 2.62 -5.34
CA THR A 86 16.86 2.42 -5.95
C THR A 86 17.91 2.98 -5.02
N ILE A 87 18.83 2.11 -4.61
CA ILE A 87 19.92 2.48 -3.71
C ILE A 87 21.22 2.25 -4.47
N VAL A 88 21.92 3.30 -4.83
CA VAL A 88 23.20 3.22 -5.55
C VAL A 88 23.13 2.22 -6.67
N ASP A 89 22.78 1.96 -7.56
CA ASP A 89 22.79 1.00 -8.67
C ASP A 89 22.02 -0.28 -8.37
N VAL A 90 21.34 -0.35 -7.20
CA VAL A 90 20.56 -1.54 -6.85
C VAL A 90 19.10 -1.17 -6.64
N MET A 91 18.20 -1.90 -7.29
CA MET A 91 16.77 -1.68 -7.09
C MET A 91 16.25 -2.68 -6.07
N GLU A 92 15.57 -2.18 -5.05
CA GLU A 92 14.94 -3.00 -4.03
C GLU A 92 13.45 -2.97 -4.20
N ASP A 93 12.85 -4.15 -4.11
CA ASP A 93 11.42 -4.32 -4.25
C ASP A 93 10.87 -4.61 -2.85
N ILE A 94 10.15 -3.64 -2.29
CA ILE A 94 9.71 -3.73 -0.91
C ILE A 94 8.20 -3.88 -0.85
N ASN A 95 7.76 -4.96 -0.23
CA ASN A 95 6.34 -5.20 -0.01
C ASN A 95 6.04 -4.99 1.47
N LEU A 96 5.03 -4.17 1.74
CA LEU A 96 4.69 -3.79 3.11
C LEU A 96 3.26 -4.18 3.43
N GLU A 97 3.08 -4.73 4.62
CA GLU A 97 1.75 -4.95 5.17
C GLU A 97 1.70 -4.22 6.49
N ILE A 98 0.76 -3.28 6.61
CA ILE A 98 0.66 -2.44 7.79
C ILE A 98 -0.69 -2.64 8.44
N ALA A 99 -0.70 -2.88 9.75
CA ALA A 99 -1.93 -2.99 10.52
C ALA A 99 -2.33 -1.60 10.98
N VAL A 100 -3.60 -1.26 10.78
CA VAL A 100 -4.12 0.05 11.16
C VAL A 100 -5.25 -0.06 12.16
#